data_bd612490374126fd6de940e7bc015dbc
#
_entry.id   bd612490374126fd6de940e7bc015dbc
#
_cell.length_a   1.000
_cell.length_b   1.000
_cell.length_c   1.000
_cell.angle_alpha   90.00
_cell.angle_beta   90.00
_cell.angle_gamma   90.00
#
_symmetry.space_group_name_H-M   'P 1'
#
loop_
_entity.id
_entity.type
_entity.pdbx_description
1 polymer ?
#
loop_
_entity_poly.entity_id
_entity_poly.type
_entity_poly.pdbx_seq_one_letter_code
_entity_poly.pdbx_strand_id
1 'polypeptide(L)'
;MYKRQIIWQIILNVFILNLRPSKTAKAYKEIWMKEENISPLLYYTKKQAEKLSISISKENLVVDYAMRYGNPSIKSKIQTLHKMGCENLVIFPLYPQYAAATTATVCDEVYRTLMKMRWQPSLKIIPHYESDPLYIEALVNSLNKKIKEINWKPDLILASYHGIPQKYFDKGDPYHCYCHKTTRLISEKFNSIEIKTTFQSRFGQI
;
A
#
# COMPACT_ATOMS: atom_id res chain seq x y z
N MET A 1 -29.10 -11.47 -8.09
CA MET A 1 -27.71 -11.11 -7.80
C MET A 1 -26.68 -11.85 -8.68
N TYR A 2 -26.85 -13.14 -8.95
CA TYR A 2 -25.92 -13.98 -9.74
C TYR A 2 -25.74 -13.59 -11.22
N LYS A 3 -26.77 -13.14 -11.91
CA LYS A 3 -26.69 -12.80 -13.36
C LYS A 3 -25.73 -11.64 -13.66
N ARG A 4 -25.62 -10.64 -12.79
CA ARG A 4 -24.68 -9.52 -12.96
C ARG A 4 -23.21 -9.94 -12.76
N GLN A 5 -22.95 -10.93 -11.91
CA GLN A 5 -21.60 -11.45 -11.70
C GLN A 5 -21.09 -12.26 -12.89
N ILE A 6 -21.96 -13.07 -13.52
CA ILE A 6 -21.60 -13.87 -14.70
C ILE A 6 -21.29 -12.96 -15.89
N ILE A 7 -22.15 -11.97 -16.16
CA ILE A 7 -21.91 -10.99 -17.23
C ILE A 7 -20.61 -10.20 -16.96
N TRP A 8 -20.38 -9.81 -15.72
CA TRP A 8 -19.14 -9.12 -15.35
C TRP A 8 -17.91 -10.01 -15.52
N GLN A 9 -17.97 -11.29 -15.17
CA GLN A 9 -16.87 -12.24 -15.39
C GLN A 9 -16.59 -12.45 -16.90
N ILE A 10 -17.60 -12.49 -17.73
CA ILE A 10 -17.43 -12.58 -19.18
C ILE A 10 -16.75 -11.31 -19.71
N ILE A 11 -17.24 -10.12 -19.35
CA ILE A 11 -16.63 -8.85 -19.74
C ILE A 11 -15.18 -8.74 -19.24
N LEU A 12 -14.93 -9.16 -18.01
CA LEU A 12 -13.59 -9.15 -17.41
C LEU A 12 -12.63 -10.07 -18.19
N ASN A 13 -13.02 -11.31 -18.42
CA ASN A 13 -12.15 -12.32 -19.04
C ASN A 13 -11.98 -12.14 -20.55
N VAL A 14 -13.03 -11.73 -21.26
CA VAL A 14 -12.99 -11.60 -22.73
C VAL A 14 -12.41 -10.26 -23.17
N PHE A 15 -12.79 -9.16 -22.53
CA PHE A 15 -12.40 -7.81 -22.98
C PHE A 15 -11.32 -7.18 -22.10
N ILE A 16 -11.51 -7.13 -20.78
CA ILE A 16 -10.64 -6.34 -19.92
C ILE A 16 -9.26 -7.00 -19.79
N LEU A 17 -9.19 -8.29 -19.52
CA LEU A 17 -7.93 -9.01 -19.33
C LEU A 17 -7.12 -9.19 -20.62
N ASN A 18 -7.77 -9.11 -21.79
CA ASN A 18 -7.07 -9.23 -23.06
C ASN A 18 -6.61 -7.89 -23.64
N LEU A 19 -7.32 -6.79 -23.41
CA LEU A 19 -7.03 -5.48 -24.02
C LEU A 19 -6.27 -4.51 -23.10
N ARG A 20 -6.49 -4.56 -21.79
CA ARG A 20 -5.82 -3.66 -20.84
C ARG A 20 -4.37 -4.01 -20.51
N PRO A 21 -3.93 -5.28 -20.41
CA PRO A 21 -2.60 -5.62 -19.92
C PRO A 21 -1.48 -5.01 -20.76
N SER A 22 -1.62 -4.95 -22.08
CA SER A 22 -0.59 -4.40 -22.98
C SER A 22 -0.36 -2.90 -22.78
N LYS A 23 -1.44 -2.10 -22.65
CA LYS A 23 -1.34 -0.65 -22.38
C LYS A 23 -0.78 -0.37 -20.99
N THR A 24 -1.26 -1.11 -19.98
CA THR A 24 -0.79 -1.00 -18.63
C THR A 24 0.69 -1.40 -18.49
N ALA A 25 1.09 -2.50 -19.13
CA ALA A 25 2.49 -2.95 -19.15
C ALA A 25 3.43 -1.92 -19.80
N LYS A 26 2.98 -1.23 -20.86
CA LYS A 26 3.76 -0.16 -21.49
C LYS A 26 3.99 1.01 -20.54
N ALA A 27 2.95 1.47 -19.85
CA ALA A 27 3.06 2.54 -18.84
C ALA A 27 3.95 2.13 -17.66
N TYR A 28 3.85 0.89 -17.18
CA TYR A 28 4.75 0.39 -16.14
C TYR A 28 6.21 0.31 -16.57
N LYS A 29 6.49 0.01 -17.85
CA LYS A 29 7.87 0.00 -18.36
C LYS A 29 8.56 1.36 -18.29
N GLU A 30 7.82 2.46 -18.36
CA GLU A 30 8.37 3.82 -18.30
C GLU A 30 8.92 4.15 -16.90
N ILE A 31 8.31 3.59 -15.85
CA ILE A 31 8.71 3.78 -14.44
C ILE A 31 9.53 2.62 -13.89
N TRP A 32 9.82 1.59 -14.70
CA TRP A 32 10.53 0.38 -14.27
C TRP A 32 11.96 0.71 -13.85
N MET A 33 12.41 0.13 -12.75
CA MET A 33 13.82 0.25 -12.31
C MET A 33 14.68 -0.58 -13.27
N LYS A 34 15.34 0.10 -14.19
CA LYS A 34 16.02 -0.56 -15.34
C LYS A 34 17.21 -1.42 -14.92
N GLU A 35 17.97 -0.96 -13.93
CA GLU A 35 19.15 -1.65 -13.42
C GLU A 35 18.79 -2.96 -12.71
N GLU A 36 17.79 -2.93 -11.85
CA GLU A 36 17.33 -4.08 -11.07
C GLU A 36 16.29 -4.92 -11.82
N ASN A 37 15.75 -4.41 -12.92
CA ASN A 37 14.68 -5.01 -13.72
C ASN A 37 13.43 -5.40 -12.89
N ILE A 38 13.05 -4.53 -11.96
CA ILE A 38 11.88 -4.71 -11.08
C ILE A 38 11.02 -3.45 -11.00
N SER A 39 9.78 -3.60 -10.50
CA SER A 39 8.91 -2.43 -10.27
C SER A 39 9.43 -1.58 -9.12
N PRO A 40 9.22 -0.24 -9.15
CA PRO A 40 9.55 0.63 -8.01
C PRO A 40 8.90 0.16 -6.71
N LEU A 41 7.65 -0.32 -6.77
CA LEU A 41 6.96 -0.85 -5.59
C LEU A 41 7.72 -2.01 -4.96
N LEU A 42 8.14 -3.00 -5.75
CA LEU A 42 8.91 -4.14 -5.27
C LEU A 42 10.28 -3.71 -4.74
N TYR A 43 10.97 -2.83 -5.47
CA TYR A 43 12.27 -2.29 -5.08
C TYR A 43 12.21 -1.62 -3.69
N TYR A 44 11.31 -0.66 -3.52
CA TYR A 44 11.21 0.06 -2.26
C TYR A 44 10.68 -0.80 -1.11
N THR A 45 9.76 -1.73 -1.36
CA THR A 45 9.31 -2.69 -0.34
C THR A 45 10.48 -3.53 0.16
N LYS A 46 11.31 -4.05 -0.75
CA LYS A 46 12.52 -4.80 -0.40
C LYS A 46 13.50 -3.94 0.41
N LYS A 47 13.77 -2.70 -0.04
CA LYS A 47 14.67 -1.77 0.65
C LYS A 47 14.19 -1.39 2.05
N GLN A 48 12.89 -1.23 2.24
CA GLN A 48 12.30 -0.98 3.55
C GLN A 48 12.49 -2.18 4.49
N ALA A 49 12.25 -3.41 4.01
CA ALA A 49 12.47 -4.61 4.80
C ALA A 49 13.95 -4.78 5.18
N GLU A 50 14.89 -4.56 4.24
CA GLU A 50 16.33 -4.59 4.51
C GLU A 50 16.73 -3.59 5.59
N LYS A 51 16.29 -2.33 5.47
CA LYS A 51 16.59 -1.28 6.47
C LYS A 51 15.97 -1.59 7.83
N LEU A 52 14.74 -2.08 7.85
CA LEU A 52 14.08 -2.48 9.09
C LEU A 52 14.83 -3.64 9.76
N SER A 53 15.24 -4.65 9.00
CA SER A 53 16.03 -5.77 9.50
C SER A 53 17.32 -5.30 10.19
N ILE A 54 18.03 -4.34 9.59
CA ILE A 54 19.24 -3.75 10.18
C ILE A 54 18.92 -2.96 11.46
N SER A 55 17.84 -2.17 11.41
CA SER A 55 17.46 -1.28 12.54
C SER A 55 17.01 -2.04 13.79
N ILE A 56 16.36 -3.19 13.60
CA ILE A 56 15.83 -4.02 14.70
C ILE A 56 16.57 -5.35 14.84
N SER A 57 17.86 -5.37 14.43
CA SER A 57 18.70 -6.57 14.53
C SER A 57 18.72 -7.09 15.96
N LYS A 58 17.97 -8.16 16.20
CA LYS A 58 17.89 -8.90 17.47
C LYS A 58 17.93 -10.40 17.16
N GLU A 59 18.50 -11.15 18.09
CA GLU A 59 18.40 -12.60 18.05
C GLU A 59 16.92 -13.03 18.03
N ASN A 60 16.61 -14.04 17.24
CA ASN A 60 15.26 -14.59 17.08
C ASN A 60 14.21 -13.70 16.40
N LEU A 61 14.62 -12.65 15.66
CA LEU A 61 13.73 -11.86 14.83
C LEU A 61 14.10 -11.96 13.35
N VAL A 62 13.15 -12.36 12.51
CA VAL A 62 13.31 -12.41 11.06
C VAL A 62 12.41 -11.36 10.42
N VAL A 63 13.00 -10.47 9.62
CA VAL A 63 12.25 -9.51 8.80
C VAL A 63 12.26 -9.98 7.36
N ASP A 64 11.09 -10.08 6.76
CA ASP A 64 10.93 -10.43 5.36
C ASP A 64 9.80 -9.59 4.74
N TYR A 65 9.65 -9.64 3.43
CA TYR A 65 8.61 -8.90 2.73
C TYR A 65 7.80 -9.80 1.80
N ALA A 66 6.58 -9.40 1.55
CA ALA A 66 5.69 -10.06 0.61
C ALA A 66 4.87 -9.03 -0.17
N MET A 67 4.47 -9.42 -1.37
CA MET A 67 3.59 -8.61 -2.21
C MET A 67 2.16 -9.12 -2.09
N ARG A 68 1.19 -8.18 -2.02
CA ARG A 68 -0.24 -8.57 -2.03
C ARG A 68 -0.62 -9.21 -3.36
N TYR A 69 -0.04 -8.70 -4.45
CA TYR A 69 -0.19 -9.22 -5.80
C TYR A 69 1.19 -9.49 -6.39
N GLY A 70 1.37 -10.64 -7.01
CA GLY A 70 2.67 -11.05 -7.57
C GLY A 70 3.57 -11.79 -6.57
N ASN A 71 4.87 -11.73 -6.79
CA ASN A 71 5.87 -12.47 -6.04
C ASN A 71 6.88 -11.52 -5.35
N PRO A 72 7.44 -11.93 -4.17
CA PRO A 72 7.06 -13.09 -3.37
C PRO A 72 5.66 -12.92 -2.77
N SER A 73 4.83 -13.96 -2.81
CA SER A 73 3.46 -13.89 -2.32
C SER A 73 3.39 -13.98 -0.79
N ILE A 74 2.32 -13.42 -0.18
CA ILE A 74 2.04 -13.54 1.25
C ILE A 74 2.04 -15.01 1.67
N LYS A 75 1.35 -15.86 0.91
CA LYS A 75 1.28 -17.28 1.18
C LYS A 75 2.67 -17.94 1.22
N SER A 76 3.49 -17.69 0.21
CA SER A 76 4.83 -18.31 0.13
C SER A 76 5.72 -17.89 1.30
N LYS A 77 5.65 -16.60 1.68
CA LYS A 77 6.46 -16.07 2.78
C LYS A 77 6.01 -16.59 4.15
N ILE A 78 4.72 -16.67 4.42
CA ILE A 78 4.20 -17.30 5.65
C ILE A 78 4.67 -18.76 5.74
N GLN A 79 4.61 -19.51 4.64
CA GLN A 79 5.09 -20.90 4.62
C GLN A 79 6.60 -21.01 4.85
N THR A 80 7.38 -20.08 4.31
CA THR A 80 8.84 -20.04 4.54
C THR A 80 9.14 -19.74 6.01
N LEU A 81 8.54 -18.71 6.59
CA LEU A 81 8.73 -18.36 7.99
C LEU A 81 8.30 -19.49 8.94
N HIS A 82 7.20 -20.17 8.62
CA HIS A 82 6.76 -21.34 9.38
C HIS A 82 7.81 -22.47 9.34
N LYS A 83 8.39 -22.77 8.16
CA LYS A 83 9.47 -23.76 8.02
C LYS A 83 10.74 -23.39 8.79
N MET A 84 10.99 -22.11 8.99
CA MET A 84 12.09 -21.59 9.82
C MET A 84 11.79 -21.65 11.32
N GLY A 85 10.60 -22.12 11.73
CA GLY A 85 10.22 -22.22 13.13
C GLY A 85 9.63 -20.94 13.72
N CYS A 86 9.20 -19.97 12.90
CA CYS A 86 8.59 -18.75 13.41
C CYS A 86 7.18 -19.04 13.96
N GLU A 87 7.02 -18.92 15.27
CA GLU A 87 5.76 -19.15 15.99
C GLU A 87 4.89 -17.89 16.13
N ASN A 88 5.48 -16.71 15.96
CA ASN A 88 4.82 -15.42 16.07
C ASN A 88 5.01 -14.63 14.79
N LEU A 89 3.93 -14.24 14.15
CA LEU A 89 3.92 -13.41 12.95
C LEU A 89 3.40 -12.01 13.25
N VAL A 90 4.17 -11.00 12.87
CA VAL A 90 3.73 -9.61 12.85
C VAL A 90 3.61 -9.19 11.39
N ILE A 91 2.40 -8.86 10.96
CA ILE A 91 2.12 -8.38 9.61
C ILE A 91 2.06 -6.86 9.64
N PHE A 92 2.88 -6.21 8.83
CA PHE A 92 2.91 -4.76 8.69
C PHE A 92 2.47 -4.37 7.27
N PRO A 93 1.17 -4.11 7.04
CA PRO A 93 0.71 -3.59 5.76
C PRO A 93 1.27 -2.20 5.51
N LEU A 94 1.99 -2.00 4.41
CA LEU A 94 2.62 -0.71 4.09
C LEU A 94 1.62 0.27 3.46
N TYR A 95 0.41 0.35 4.04
CA TYR A 95 -0.64 1.30 3.70
C TYR A 95 -0.96 2.13 4.93
N PRO A 96 -0.47 3.39 5.02
CA PRO A 96 -0.69 4.24 6.18
C PRO A 96 -2.17 4.47 6.46
N GLN A 97 -2.94 4.79 5.41
CA GLN A 97 -4.39 4.94 5.46
C GLN A 97 -5.05 3.58 5.21
N TYR A 98 -5.83 3.11 6.16
CA TYR A 98 -6.63 1.90 5.95
C TYR A 98 -7.66 2.13 4.83
N ALA A 99 -7.81 1.13 3.98
CA ALA A 99 -8.95 0.97 3.08
C ALA A 99 -9.31 -0.51 2.95
N ALA A 100 -10.58 -0.80 2.69
CA ALA A 100 -11.01 -2.17 2.39
C ALA A 100 -10.30 -2.73 1.14
N ALA A 101 -9.98 -1.87 0.19
CA ALA A 101 -9.29 -2.25 -1.04
C ALA A 101 -7.77 -2.48 -0.87
N THR A 102 -7.17 -2.07 0.24
CA THR A 102 -5.74 -2.17 0.52
C THR A 102 -5.45 -3.03 1.75
N THR A 103 -5.45 -2.45 2.93
CA THR A 103 -5.11 -3.14 4.18
C THR A 103 -5.97 -4.38 4.41
N ALA A 104 -7.29 -4.29 4.21
CA ALA A 104 -8.15 -5.45 4.40
C ALA A 104 -7.82 -6.59 3.44
N THR A 105 -7.45 -6.31 2.19
CA THR A 105 -7.07 -7.37 1.25
C THR A 105 -5.79 -8.10 1.64
N VAL A 106 -4.84 -7.41 2.30
CA VAL A 106 -3.65 -8.04 2.89
C VAL A 106 -4.07 -8.97 4.03
N CYS A 107 -4.91 -8.47 4.95
CA CYS A 107 -5.44 -9.25 6.06
C CYS A 107 -6.19 -10.50 5.56
N ASP A 108 -7.06 -10.35 4.58
CA ASP A 108 -7.80 -11.46 3.96
C ASP A 108 -6.88 -12.58 3.44
N GLU A 109 -5.77 -12.20 2.77
CA GLU A 109 -4.84 -13.18 2.23
C GLU A 109 -4.03 -13.88 3.33
N VAL A 110 -3.65 -13.15 4.38
CA VAL A 110 -3.01 -13.72 5.58
C VAL A 110 -3.96 -14.72 6.23
N TYR A 111 -5.20 -14.32 6.54
CA TYR A 111 -6.20 -15.19 7.15
C TYR A 111 -6.49 -16.42 6.30
N ARG A 112 -6.69 -16.24 4.99
CA ARG A 112 -6.93 -17.33 4.03
C ARG A 112 -5.76 -18.30 3.98
N THR A 113 -4.55 -17.83 4.15
CA THR A 113 -3.35 -18.68 4.22
C THR A 113 -3.33 -19.47 5.51
N LEU A 114 -3.53 -18.81 6.66
CA LEU A 114 -3.51 -19.45 7.97
C LEU A 114 -4.62 -20.49 8.13
N MET A 115 -5.83 -20.21 7.64
CA MET A 115 -6.97 -21.16 7.67
C MET A 115 -6.65 -22.52 6.99
N LYS A 116 -5.66 -22.56 6.10
CA LYS A 116 -5.24 -23.79 5.40
C LYS A 116 -4.09 -24.53 6.11
N MET A 117 -3.54 -23.94 7.18
CA MET A 117 -2.43 -24.52 7.94
C MET A 117 -2.96 -25.39 9.09
N ARG A 118 -2.33 -26.53 9.32
CA ARG A 118 -2.67 -27.41 10.46
C ARG A 118 -2.27 -26.80 11.78
N TRP A 119 -1.09 -26.20 11.83
CA TRP A 119 -0.60 -25.41 12.94
C TRP A 119 -0.55 -23.95 12.54
N GLN A 120 -1.16 -23.08 13.33
CA GLN A 120 -1.23 -21.66 13.06
C GLN A 120 -0.34 -20.90 14.03
N PRO A 121 0.58 -20.04 13.54
CA PRO A 121 1.35 -19.15 14.39
C PRO A 121 0.47 -18.12 15.05
N SER A 122 0.92 -17.56 16.17
CA SER A 122 0.35 -16.34 16.73
C SER A 122 0.42 -15.21 15.71
N LEU A 123 -0.64 -14.42 15.59
CA LEU A 123 -0.74 -13.36 14.57
C LEU A 123 -1.01 -12.01 15.21
N LYS A 124 -0.20 -11.02 14.87
CA LYS A 124 -0.46 -9.61 15.12
C LYS A 124 -0.42 -8.83 13.80
N ILE A 125 -1.43 -8.00 13.56
CA ILE A 125 -1.46 -7.08 12.42
C ILE A 125 -1.27 -5.67 12.94
N ILE A 126 -0.31 -4.95 12.37
CA ILE A 126 -0.08 -3.54 12.68
C ILE A 126 -1.26 -2.74 12.09
N PRO A 127 -1.91 -1.89 12.90
CA PRO A 127 -3.03 -1.07 12.45
C PRO A 127 -2.57 0.03 11.47
N HIS A 128 -3.53 0.80 10.99
CA HIS A 128 -3.27 2.03 10.22
C HIS A 128 -2.41 3.02 11.01
N TYR A 129 -1.57 3.77 10.31
CA TYR A 129 -0.61 4.70 10.92
C TYR A 129 -0.56 6.05 10.22
N GLU A 130 -1.68 6.46 9.62
CA GLU A 130 -1.87 7.70 8.87
C GLU A 130 -1.60 8.96 9.67
N SER A 131 -1.61 8.85 11.00
CA SER A 131 -1.38 9.94 11.95
C SER A 131 -0.21 9.71 12.90
N ASP A 132 0.57 8.65 12.65
CA ASP A 132 1.78 8.40 13.45
C ASP A 132 2.75 9.59 13.34
N PRO A 133 3.24 10.14 14.47
CA PRO A 133 4.10 11.33 14.46
C PRO A 133 5.37 11.16 13.64
N LEU A 134 6.01 9.98 13.66
CA LEU A 134 7.24 9.72 12.91
C LEU A 134 6.95 9.58 11.40
N TYR A 135 5.80 8.99 11.06
CA TYR A 135 5.36 8.94 9.65
C TYR A 135 5.10 10.34 9.10
N ILE A 136 4.37 11.18 9.84
CA ILE A 136 4.12 12.58 9.44
C ILE A 136 5.43 13.36 9.34
N GLU A 137 6.35 13.21 10.28
CA GLU A 137 7.66 13.85 10.24
C GLU A 137 8.47 13.41 9.02
N ALA A 138 8.48 12.13 8.69
CA ALA A 138 9.15 11.61 7.50
C ALA A 138 8.61 12.24 6.21
N LEU A 139 7.28 12.44 6.11
CA LEU A 139 6.65 13.11 4.97
C LEU A 139 7.05 14.59 4.91
N VAL A 140 7.02 15.31 6.03
CA VAL A 140 7.45 16.70 6.11
C VAL A 140 8.92 16.86 5.73
N ASN A 141 9.79 15.98 6.21
CA ASN A 141 11.22 15.98 5.85
C ASN A 141 11.42 15.73 4.35
N SER A 142 10.63 14.84 3.76
CA SER A 142 10.65 14.58 2.32
C SER A 142 10.23 15.81 1.51
N LEU A 143 9.17 16.51 1.94
CA LEU A 143 8.73 17.78 1.32
C LEU A 143 9.81 18.86 1.44
N ASN A 144 10.35 19.07 2.63
CA ASN A 144 11.42 20.06 2.86
C ASN A 144 12.65 19.79 1.99
N LYS A 145 13.03 18.51 1.86
CA LYS A 145 14.13 18.12 0.98
C LYS A 145 13.81 18.48 -0.47
N LYS A 146 12.61 18.09 -0.94
CA LYS A 146 12.21 18.34 -2.34
C LYS A 146 12.10 19.81 -2.67
N ILE A 147 11.56 20.64 -1.77
CA ILE A 147 11.48 22.10 -1.96
C ILE A 147 12.87 22.72 -2.10
N LYS A 148 13.88 22.21 -1.40
CA LYS A 148 15.27 22.70 -1.53
C LYS A 148 15.95 22.28 -2.84
N GLU A 149 15.50 21.19 -3.45
CA GLU A 149 16.06 20.66 -4.69
C GLU A 149 15.52 21.36 -5.94
N ILE A 150 14.31 21.93 -5.89
CA ILE A 150 13.71 22.63 -7.01
C ILE A 150 14.18 24.09 -7.08
N ASN A 151 14.33 24.62 -8.29
CA ASN A 151 14.80 25.99 -8.55
C ASN A 151 13.67 27.02 -8.70
N TRP A 152 12.46 26.66 -8.29
CA TRP A 152 11.27 27.52 -8.32
C TRP A 152 10.48 27.34 -7.03
N LYS A 153 9.67 28.34 -6.67
CA LYS A 153 8.83 28.28 -5.46
C LYS A 153 7.42 27.84 -5.85
N PRO A 154 6.89 26.72 -5.31
CA PRO A 154 5.49 26.35 -5.51
C PRO A 154 4.57 27.26 -4.72
N ASP A 155 3.43 27.64 -5.32
CA ASP A 155 2.38 28.39 -4.66
C ASP A 155 1.44 27.49 -3.86
N LEU A 156 1.32 26.22 -4.28
CA LEU A 156 0.42 25.24 -3.71
C LEU A 156 0.99 23.83 -3.83
N ILE A 157 0.79 23.01 -2.83
CA ILE A 157 1.11 21.57 -2.85
C ILE A 157 -0.19 20.77 -2.89
N LEU A 158 -0.31 19.84 -3.82
CA LEU A 158 -1.44 18.92 -3.90
C LEU A 158 -1.05 17.57 -3.31
N ALA A 159 -1.62 17.22 -2.14
CA ALA A 159 -1.53 15.88 -1.58
C ALA A 159 -2.53 14.97 -2.33
N SER A 160 -2.03 14.27 -3.35
CA SER A 160 -2.84 13.49 -4.28
C SER A 160 -2.98 12.05 -3.81
N TYR A 161 -4.19 11.65 -3.43
CA TYR A 161 -4.56 10.31 -3.03
C TYR A 161 -5.36 9.61 -4.13
N HIS A 162 -5.47 8.29 -4.05
CA HIS A 162 -6.32 7.53 -4.94
C HIS A 162 -7.78 7.66 -4.48
N GLY A 163 -8.72 7.95 -5.39
CA GLY A 163 -10.15 8.00 -5.07
C GLY A 163 -10.73 6.62 -4.78
N ILE A 164 -11.71 6.56 -3.90
CA ILE A 164 -12.56 5.38 -3.69
C ILE A 164 -14.00 5.69 -4.07
N PRO A 165 -14.80 4.68 -4.50
CA PRO A 165 -16.21 4.89 -4.76
C PRO A 165 -16.95 5.42 -3.52
N GLN A 166 -17.83 6.41 -3.69
CA GLN A 166 -18.66 6.97 -2.61
C GLN A 166 -19.34 5.88 -1.78
N LYS A 167 -19.86 4.84 -2.44
CA LYS A 167 -20.49 3.69 -1.79
C LYS A 167 -19.59 2.97 -0.76
N TYR A 168 -18.27 3.05 -0.87
CA TYR A 168 -17.36 2.46 0.12
C TYR A 168 -17.29 3.32 1.36
N PHE A 169 -17.21 4.63 1.17
CA PHE A 169 -17.32 5.60 2.25
C PHE A 169 -18.64 5.47 3.02
N ASP A 170 -19.77 5.41 2.30
CA ASP A 170 -21.12 5.24 2.88
C ASP A 170 -21.26 3.94 3.68
N LYS A 171 -20.44 2.92 3.38
CA LYS A 171 -20.37 1.66 4.12
C LYS A 171 -19.37 1.67 5.27
N GLY A 172 -18.79 2.82 5.58
CA GLY A 172 -17.88 3.00 6.72
C GLY A 172 -16.40 2.77 6.40
N ASP A 173 -15.97 2.78 5.12
CA ASP A 173 -14.54 2.76 4.81
C ASP A 173 -13.91 4.11 5.24
N PRO A 174 -12.95 4.12 6.17
CA PRO A 174 -12.41 5.36 6.76
C PRO A 174 -11.36 6.05 5.88
N TYR A 175 -10.99 5.47 4.75
CA TYR A 175 -9.88 5.91 3.92
C TYR A 175 -9.88 7.40 3.60
N HIS A 176 -11.04 7.92 3.16
CA HIS A 176 -11.20 9.34 2.84
C HIS A 176 -10.84 10.24 4.03
N CYS A 177 -11.38 9.92 5.21
CA CYS A 177 -11.10 10.68 6.44
C CYS A 177 -9.62 10.59 6.83
N TYR A 178 -8.99 9.44 6.66
CA TYR A 178 -7.58 9.24 6.97
C TYR A 178 -6.65 10.01 6.01
N CYS A 179 -7.00 10.12 4.73
CA CYS A 179 -6.27 10.96 3.79
C CYS A 179 -6.32 12.44 4.21
N HIS A 180 -7.50 12.96 4.54
CA HIS A 180 -7.65 14.32 5.05
C HIS A 180 -6.89 14.54 6.36
N LYS A 181 -6.93 13.59 7.28
CA LYS A 181 -6.19 13.64 8.55
C LYS A 181 -4.68 13.71 8.31
N THR A 182 -4.14 12.88 7.41
CA THR A 182 -2.71 12.92 7.04
C THR A 182 -2.34 14.30 6.48
N THR A 183 -3.10 14.81 5.51
CA THR A 183 -2.81 16.12 4.90
C THR A 183 -2.85 17.24 5.94
N ARG A 184 -3.85 17.26 6.83
CA ARG A 184 -3.96 18.24 7.90
C ARG A 184 -2.74 18.22 8.82
N LEU A 185 -2.32 17.03 9.27
CA LEU A 185 -1.16 16.88 10.16
C LEU A 185 0.17 17.27 9.49
N ILE A 186 0.30 17.03 8.17
CA ILE A 186 1.44 17.54 7.40
C ILE A 186 1.38 19.07 7.35
N SER A 187 0.22 19.66 7.02
CA SER A 187 0.05 21.13 6.93
C SER A 187 0.33 21.84 8.24
N GLU A 188 -0.02 21.25 9.38
CA GLU A 188 0.27 21.80 10.72
C GLU A 188 1.78 21.90 11.00
N LYS A 189 2.58 20.97 10.45
CA LYS A 189 4.06 20.96 10.60
C LYS A 189 4.78 21.67 9.46
N PHE A 190 4.18 21.72 8.27
CA PHE A 190 4.74 22.31 7.06
C PHE A 190 3.89 23.55 6.67
N ASN A 191 4.15 24.66 7.32
CA ASN A 191 3.34 25.88 7.21
C ASN A 191 3.88 26.91 6.20
N SER A 192 4.89 26.58 5.42
CA SER A 192 5.51 27.49 4.44
C SER A 192 4.75 27.62 3.13
N ILE A 193 3.94 26.64 2.77
CA ILE A 193 3.15 26.57 1.53
C ILE A 193 1.84 25.85 1.85
N GLU A 194 0.73 26.33 1.30
CA GLU A 194 -0.58 25.69 1.45
C GLU A 194 -0.56 24.27 0.88
N ILE A 195 -1.16 23.30 1.60
CA ILE A 195 -1.31 21.91 1.13
C ILE A 195 -2.79 21.56 1.05
N LYS A 196 -3.25 21.10 -0.13
CA LYS A 196 -4.62 20.66 -0.36
C LYS A 196 -4.73 19.17 -0.59
N THR A 197 -5.71 18.52 0.06
CA THR A 197 -6.08 17.14 -0.23
C THR A 197 -6.76 17.06 -1.59
N THR A 198 -6.31 16.17 -2.44
CA THR A 198 -6.93 15.89 -3.74
C THR A 198 -7.03 14.38 -3.96
N PHE A 199 -7.99 13.96 -4.80
CA PHE A 199 -8.20 12.58 -5.15
C PHE A 199 -8.15 12.40 -6.66
N GLN A 200 -7.34 11.45 -7.12
CA GLN A 200 -7.23 11.04 -8.51
C GLN A 200 -7.97 9.71 -8.78
N SER A 201 -8.06 9.32 -10.06
CA SER A 201 -8.66 8.03 -10.48
C SER A 201 -10.13 7.93 -10.07
N ARG A 202 -10.92 8.83 -10.61
CA ARG A 202 -12.36 8.91 -10.39
C ARG A 202 -13.08 7.64 -10.85
N PHE A 203 -13.87 7.03 -9.97
CA PHE A 203 -14.70 5.88 -10.28
C PHE A 203 -16.19 6.23 -10.21
N GLY A 204 -16.92 6.00 -11.32
CA GLY A 204 -18.36 6.14 -11.36
C GLY A 204 -18.87 7.57 -11.59
N GLN A 205 -20.20 7.72 -11.54
CA GLN A 205 -20.86 9.01 -11.52
C GLN A 205 -20.67 9.69 -10.16
N ILE A 206 -20.49 11.00 -10.18
CA ILE A 206 -20.51 11.81 -8.99
C ILE A 206 -21.93 12.06 -8.59
#